data_dc82679a078ccd0d5d2c205ff20a2674
#
_entry.id   dc82679a078ccd0d5d2c205ff20a2674
#
_cell.length_a   1.000
_cell.length_b   1.000
_cell.length_c   1.000
_cell.angle_alpha   90.00
_cell.angle_beta   90.00
_cell.angle_gamma   90.00
#
_symmetry.space_group_name_H-M   'P 1'
#
loop_
_entity.id
_entity.type
_entity.pdbx_description
1 polymer ?
#
loop_
_entity_poly.entity_id
_entity_poly.type
_entity_poly.pdbx_seq_one_letter_code
_entity_poly.pdbx_strand_id
1 'polypeptide(L)' 'MSKAEQILAALGGDDNIDDLEACITRLRVEVDDPSLVDEPALKAAGAFGVVQQGTSCLLYTSPSPRD' A
#
# COMPACT_ATOMS: atom_id res chain seq x y z
N MET A 1 -2.30 15.65 3.91
CA MET A 1 -2.11 14.25 4.30
C MET A 1 -0.77 13.76 3.81
N SER A 2 -0.11 12.99 4.64
CA SER A 2 1.17 12.42 4.23
C SER A 2 0.94 11.26 3.26
N LYS A 3 2.00 10.89 2.56
CA LYS A 3 1.92 9.77 1.62
C LYS A 3 1.52 8.49 2.35
N ALA A 4 2.02 8.29 3.56
CA ALA A 4 1.69 7.11 4.33
C ALA A 4 0.20 7.06 4.64
N GLU A 5 -0.39 8.18 4.98
CA GLU A 5 -1.81 8.23 5.27
C GLU A 5 -2.64 7.96 4.02
N GLN A 6 -2.19 8.43 2.88
CA GLN A 6 -2.87 8.15 1.62
C GLN A 6 -2.84 6.66 1.31
N ILE A 7 -1.70 6.02 1.55
CA ILE A 7 -1.58 4.59 1.33
C ILE A 7 -2.48 3.82 2.28
N LEU A 8 -2.53 4.23 3.53
CA LEU A 8 -3.40 3.57 4.50
C LEU A 8 -4.86 3.68 4.09
N ALA A 9 -5.27 4.87 3.66
CA ALA A 9 -6.64 5.06 3.23
C ALA A 9 -6.97 4.22 1.99
N ALA A 10 -6.00 4.10 1.09
CA ALA A 10 -6.20 3.31 -0.12
C ALA A 10 -6.28 1.83 0.17
N LEU A 11 -5.71 1.40 1.29
CA LEU A 11 -5.77 0.00 1.68
C LEU A 11 -7.03 -0.35 2.46
N GLY A 12 -7.93 0.60 2.62
CA GLY A 12 -9.15 0.36 3.34
C GLY A 12 -9.16 0.92 4.75
N GLY A 13 -8.11 1.66 5.09
CA GLY A 13 -8.01 2.24 6.41
C GLY A 13 -7.20 1.37 7.36
N ASP A 14 -6.86 1.96 8.48
CA ASP A 14 -6.03 1.30 9.48
C ASP A 14 -6.70 0.03 10.01
N ASP A 15 -8.02 0.05 10.12
CA ASP A 15 -8.75 -1.10 10.64
C ASP A 15 -8.68 -2.30 9.72
N ASN A 16 -8.39 -2.08 8.45
CA ASN A 16 -8.32 -3.18 7.48
C ASN A 16 -6.92 -3.77 7.39
N ILE A 17 -5.95 -3.19 8.06
CA ILE A 17 -4.57 -3.66 7.99
C ILE A 17 -4.32 -4.63 9.14
N ASP A 18 -4.00 -5.87 8.78
CA ASP A 18 -3.71 -6.90 9.75
C ASP A 18 -2.23 -6.89 10.09
N ASP A 19 -1.39 -6.70 9.08
CA ASP A 19 0.05 -6.69 9.27
C ASP A 19 0.68 -5.78 8.24
N LEU A 20 1.78 -5.15 8.61
CA LEU A 20 2.46 -4.22 7.74
C LEU A 20 3.95 -4.40 7.89
N GLU A 21 4.63 -4.59 6.77
CA GLU A 21 6.07 -4.74 6.78
C GLU A 21 6.65 -3.87 5.69
N ALA A 22 7.51 -2.94 6.08
CA ALA A 22 8.10 -2.00 5.14
C ALA A 22 9.55 -2.35 4.88
N CYS A 23 9.89 -2.45 3.60
CA CYS A 23 11.28 -2.59 3.17
C CYS A 23 11.66 -1.32 2.42
N ILE A 24 12.90 -1.29 1.93
CA ILE A 24 13.42 -0.07 1.30
C ILE A 24 12.58 0.33 0.09
N THR A 25 12.28 -0.63 -0.78
CA THR A 25 11.54 -0.34 -2.00
C THR A 25 10.22 -1.08 -2.08
N ARG A 26 9.87 -1.81 -1.04
CA ARG A 26 8.66 -2.63 -1.03
C ARG A 26 7.90 -2.40 0.25
N LEU A 27 6.60 -2.48 0.13
CA LEU A 27 5.73 -2.39 1.29
C LEU A 27 4.80 -3.58 1.22
N ARG A 28 4.90 -4.46 2.20
CA ARG A 28 4.07 -5.65 2.25
C ARG A 28 2.99 -5.45 3.28
N VAL A 29 1.77 -5.63 2.86
CA VAL A 29 0.62 -5.37 3.72
C VAL A 29 -0.29 -6.57 3.69
N GLU A 30 -0.70 -7.02 4.88
CA GLU A 30 -1.75 -8.01 5.03
C GLU A 30 -3.02 -7.27 5.39
N VAL A 31 -4.07 -7.51 4.64
CA VAL A 31 -5.34 -6.84 4.88
C VAL A 31 -6.40 -7.87 5.26
N ASP A 32 -7.38 -7.42 6.03
CA ASP A 32 -8.46 -8.29 6.45
C ASP A 32 -9.44 -8.51 5.28
N ASP A 33 -9.71 -7.45 4.54
CA ASP A 33 -10.64 -7.52 3.41
C ASP A 33 -9.96 -6.90 2.19
N PRO A 34 -9.49 -7.73 1.25
CA PRO A 34 -8.81 -7.20 0.08
C PRO A 34 -9.72 -6.42 -0.86
N SER A 35 -11.02 -6.59 -0.75
CA SER A 35 -11.93 -5.85 -1.62
C SER A 35 -11.97 -4.37 -1.26
N LEU A 36 -11.47 -3.99 -0.09
CA LEU A 36 -11.40 -2.59 0.30
C LEU A 36 -10.15 -1.90 -0.22
N VAL A 37 -9.24 -2.66 -0.82
CA VAL A 37 -8.01 -2.10 -1.35
C VAL A 37 -8.28 -1.41 -2.68
N ASP A 38 -7.80 -0.18 -2.80
CA ASP A 38 -8.01 0.63 -3.99
C ASP A 38 -6.68 0.78 -4.72
N GLU A 39 -6.47 -0.03 -5.75
CA GLU A 39 -5.24 -0.01 -6.53
C GLU A 39 -4.95 1.34 -7.15
N PRO A 40 -5.90 1.96 -7.84
CA PRO A 40 -5.62 3.27 -8.44
C PRO A 40 -5.22 4.30 -7.41
N ALA A 41 -5.82 4.26 -6.23
CA ALA A 41 -5.47 5.21 -5.18
C ALA A 41 -4.06 4.94 -4.66
N LEU A 42 -3.64 3.68 -4.59
CA LEU A 42 -2.28 3.35 -4.18
C LEU A 42 -1.27 3.88 -5.18
N LYS A 43 -1.56 3.76 -6.46
CA LYS A 43 -0.67 4.29 -7.48
C LYS A 43 -0.62 5.80 -7.43
N ALA A 44 -1.74 6.43 -7.17
CA ALA A 44 -1.78 7.88 -7.02
C ALA A 44 -0.99 8.32 -5.81
N ALA A 45 -0.92 7.49 -4.77
CA ALA A 45 -0.17 7.81 -3.58
C ALA A 45 1.34 7.58 -3.73
N GLY A 46 1.76 7.03 -4.86
CA GLY A 46 3.18 6.87 -5.14
C GLY A 46 3.65 5.44 -5.37
N ALA A 47 2.77 4.47 -5.33
CA ALA A 47 3.17 3.10 -5.59
C ALA A 47 3.33 2.89 -7.09
N PHE A 48 4.48 2.39 -7.49
CA PHE A 48 4.74 2.11 -8.89
C PHE A 48 4.07 0.84 -9.36
N GLY A 49 3.96 -0.14 -8.48
CA GLY A 49 3.32 -1.39 -8.81
C GLY A 49 2.59 -1.92 -7.60
N VAL A 50 1.48 -2.59 -7.87
CA VAL A 50 0.67 -3.18 -6.81
C VAL A 50 0.41 -4.63 -7.20
N VAL A 51 0.81 -5.56 -6.35
CA VAL A 51 0.53 -6.97 -6.55
C VAL A 51 -0.35 -7.42 -5.40
N GLN A 52 -1.51 -7.94 -5.75
CA GLN A 52 -2.47 -8.36 -4.74
C GLN A 52 -2.71 -9.85 -4.89
N GLN A 53 -2.49 -10.59 -3.82
CA GLN A 53 -2.70 -12.02 -3.79
C GLN A 53 -3.50 -12.36 -2.55
N GLY A 54 -4.79 -12.64 -2.72
CA GLY A 54 -5.64 -12.92 -1.58
C GLY A 54 -5.68 -11.72 -0.65
N THR A 55 -5.29 -11.93 0.61
CA THR A 55 -5.25 -10.85 1.59
C THR A 55 -3.90 -10.18 1.65
N SER A 56 -2.95 -10.58 0.81
CA SER A 56 -1.61 -9.98 0.82
C SER A 56 -1.50 -8.97 -0.29
N CYS A 57 -1.00 -7.80 0.03
CA CYS A 57 -0.73 -6.74 -0.94
C CYS A 57 0.73 -6.40 -0.90
N LEU A 58 1.36 -6.37 -2.06
CA LEU A 58 2.76 -5.99 -2.17
C LEU A 58 2.84 -4.74 -3.01
N LEU A 59 3.36 -3.68 -2.42
CA LEU A 59 3.47 -2.39 -3.08
C LEU A 59 4.92 -2.12 -3.40
N TYR A 60 5.18 -1.69 -4.61
CA TYR A 60 6.52 -1.30 -5.02
C TYR A 60 6.57 0.20 -5.10
N THR A 61 7.45 0.80 -4.31
CA THR A 61 7.62 2.23 -4.32
C THR A 61 9.01 2.55 -4.85
N SER A 62 9.14 3.71 -5.44
CA SER A 62 10.43 4.12 -5.96
C SER A 62 11.32 4.58 -4.82
N PRO A 63 12.57 4.17 -4.81
CA PRO A 63 13.50 4.68 -3.82
C PRO A 63 14.02 6.07 -4.22
N SER A 64 13.42 6.69 -5.19
CA SER A 64 13.92 7.91 -5.75
C SER A 64 14.15 8.97 -4.67
N PRO A 65 15.32 9.46 -4.58
CA PRO A 65 15.62 10.47 -3.60
C PRO A 65 15.30 11.87 -4.06
N ARG A 66 15.02 11.98 -5.34
CA ARG A 66 14.79 13.28 -5.78
C ARG A 66 13.46 13.58 -5.77
N ASP A 67 13.10 14.17 -5.62
CA ASP A 67 11.88 14.46 -5.56
C ASP A 67 11.42 14.55 -5.01
#